data_ec11d07a821476e15791657fa11610e9
#
_entry.id   ec11d07a821476e15791657fa11610e9
#
_cell.length_a   1.000
_cell.length_b   1.000
_cell.length_c   1.000
_cell.angle_alpha   90.00
_cell.angle_beta   90.00
_cell.angle_gamma   90.00
#
_symmetry.space_group_name_H-M   'P 1'
#
loop_
_entity.id
_entity.type
_entity.pdbx_description
1 polymer ?
#
loop_
_entity_poly.entity_id
_entity_poly.type
_entity_poly.pdbx_seq_one_letter_code
_entity_poly.pdbx_strand_id
1 'polypeptide(L)'
;MRKQNDNMSAVKNINDMADKAKSDLTGAAISIEASDRAGTTIDVPIKAKKIKKQRRKKALNIIALANILLLGAVFTGGFIYITMFPHETIADDENRLLAKFPKFNAKAYASGDFTEGVANYFDDTVHNRSDIKQFIAEALMPIKGLKYGGDCAELYGNGIEKKEPSPVTTTTIRTTSVATSITTVTEITTVPPEEEEPNDGELTNNILIINKRGINLYGGAWGAEQEYASYINAYKEALPNVNIYSMVLPTASSFYLPDKYKDLAQSEKEDFDRIDSSLVNIIPVDAYYALNAHKDENIYSRTDHHWQPLGAYYAAEQFAYTAGVPFKKLSEYEKVTLTGYVGTLYMYTQSATLLNNPEDFVYYIPKEPVSVTQYDTCFGSPVVADLLLDPSSMPNSGYYMVFGSDERIVQVNTECKNGRTLVIFKDSYGNALLPMLTGSFENIYLCDIRYFDLNAVEFIKNVQATDLLFAMCSFSAAGGNRYSIYNNLIK
;
A
#
# COMPACT_ATOMS: atom_id res chain seq x y z
N MET A 1 11.46 -24.40 20.51
CA MET A 1 12.75 -24.48 21.26
C MET A 1 13.83 -25.37 20.62
N ARG A 2 13.56 -26.37 19.76
CA ARG A 2 14.62 -27.17 19.11
C ARG A 2 15.29 -26.50 17.88
N LYS A 3 14.56 -25.71 17.09
CA LYS A 3 15.12 -25.01 15.90
C LYS A 3 16.02 -23.80 16.19
N GLN A 4 15.94 -23.22 17.39
CA GLN A 4 16.80 -22.09 17.77
C GLN A 4 18.20 -22.53 18.23
N ASN A 5 18.34 -23.75 18.72
CA ASN A 5 19.64 -24.29 19.16
C ASN A 5 20.53 -24.73 17.99
N ASP A 6 19.97 -25.14 16.86
CA ASP A 6 20.75 -25.60 15.71
C ASP A 6 21.40 -24.43 14.95
N ASN A 7 20.76 -23.26 14.89
CA ASN A 7 21.33 -22.06 14.29
C ASN A 7 22.46 -21.42 15.13
N MET A 8 22.38 -21.50 16.47
CA MET A 8 23.47 -21.02 17.33
C MET A 8 24.71 -21.91 17.24
N SER A 9 24.55 -23.19 17.02
CA SER A 9 25.63 -24.14 16.83
C SER A 9 26.38 -23.94 15.50
N ALA A 10 25.65 -23.63 14.42
CA ALA A 10 26.23 -23.34 13.11
C ALA A 10 27.04 -22.03 13.09
N VAL A 11 26.53 -20.98 13.72
CA VAL A 11 27.23 -19.67 13.83
C VAL A 11 28.49 -19.80 14.69
N LYS A 12 28.47 -20.61 15.75
CA LYS A 12 29.65 -20.86 16.60
C LYS A 12 30.74 -21.60 15.84
N ASN A 13 30.38 -22.59 15.00
CA ASN A 13 31.33 -23.31 14.16
C ASN A 13 32.01 -22.42 13.10
N ILE A 14 31.28 -21.45 12.53
CA ILE A 14 31.85 -20.53 11.54
C ILE A 14 32.85 -19.56 12.22
N ASN A 15 32.54 -19.06 13.42
CA ASN A 15 33.43 -18.19 14.17
C ASN A 15 34.71 -18.92 14.64
N ASP A 16 34.56 -20.17 15.10
CA ASP A 16 35.72 -20.99 15.50
C ASP A 16 36.65 -21.33 14.32
N MET A 17 36.08 -21.50 13.10
CA MET A 17 36.87 -21.66 11.88
C MET A 17 37.57 -20.37 11.45
N ALA A 18 36.96 -19.22 11.65
CA ALA A 18 37.56 -17.91 11.35
C ALA A 18 38.68 -17.57 12.32
N ASP A 19 38.55 -17.90 13.60
CA ASP A 19 39.58 -17.65 14.60
C ASP A 19 40.77 -18.63 14.48
N LYS A 20 40.50 -19.88 14.07
CA LYS A 20 41.56 -20.83 13.74
C LYS A 20 42.36 -20.42 12.49
N ALA A 21 41.73 -19.87 11.48
CA ALA A 21 42.39 -19.32 10.31
C ALA A 21 43.21 -18.06 10.63
N LYS A 22 42.79 -17.25 11.62
CA LYS A 22 43.60 -16.10 12.15
C LYS A 22 44.80 -16.59 12.96
N SER A 23 44.64 -17.61 13.79
CA SER A 23 45.73 -18.19 14.59
C SER A 23 46.80 -18.80 13.70
N ASP A 24 46.45 -19.49 12.63
CA ASP A 24 47.38 -20.08 11.68
C ASP A 24 48.12 -19.03 10.83
N LEU A 25 47.57 -17.82 10.70
CA LEU A 25 48.19 -16.66 10.02
C LEU A 25 49.17 -15.90 10.92
N THR A 26 48.94 -15.89 12.25
CA THR A 26 49.80 -15.24 13.23
C THR A 26 50.94 -16.12 13.70
N GLY A 27 50.77 -17.46 13.72
CA GLY A 27 51.80 -18.41 14.08
C GLY A 27 52.99 -18.55 13.08
N ALA A 28 52.79 -18.05 11.85
CA ALA A 28 53.84 -18.10 10.80
C ALA A 28 54.71 -16.83 10.74
N ALA A 29 54.49 -15.86 11.65
CA ALA A 29 55.24 -14.59 11.66
C ALA A 29 56.19 -14.41 12.82
N ILE A 30 56.34 -15.40 13.73
CA ILE A 30 57.20 -15.28 14.92
C ILE A 30 58.16 -16.47 14.96
N SER A 31 59.10 -16.51 14.03
CA SER A 31 60.36 -17.30 14.19
C SER A 31 61.42 -16.91 13.18
N ILE A 32 61.83 -15.65 13.14
CA ILE A 32 63.12 -15.21 12.60
C ILE A 32 63.50 -13.89 13.31
N GLU A 33 63.89 -14.01 14.55
CA GLU A 33 64.79 -13.06 15.20
C GLU A 33 65.59 -13.80 16.28
N ALA A 34 66.70 -14.36 15.87
CA ALA A 34 67.87 -14.52 16.73
C ALA A 34 69.01 -15.03 15.92
N SER A 35 70.17 -14.31 16.05
CA SER A 35 71.52 -14.74 15.64
C SER A 35 71.78 -14.59 14.11
N ASP A 36 72.74 -13.84 13.58
CA ASP A 36 74.08 -13.71 14.11
C ASP A 36 74.93 -12.70 13.35
N ARG A 37 76.07 -12.41 13.95
CA ARG A 37 77.17 -11.67 13.38
C ARG A 37 77.87 -12.49 12.31
N ALA A 38 77.81 -12.09 11.06
CA ALA A 38 78.81 -12.13 10.03
C ALA A 38 78.26 -11.70 8.68
N GLY A 39 78.86 -10.70 8.10
CA GLY A 39 78.44 -10.12 6.82
C GLY A 39 78.49 -11.12 5.66
N THR A 40 77.37 -11.45 5.18
CA THR A 40 77.17 -11.91 3.79
C THR A 40 75.72 -11.65 3.42
N THR A 41 75.51 -10.69 2.52
CA THR A 41 74.23 -10.42 1.90
C THR A 41 73.80 -11.64 1.06
N ILE A 42 72.84 -12.42 1.56
CA ILE A 42 72.21 -13.46 0.75
C ILE A 42 70.91 -12.87 0.18
N ASP A 43 70.94 -12.63 -1.09
CA ASP A 43 69.82 -12.16 -1.91
C ASP A 43 68.77 -13.27 -2.06
N VAL A 44 67.80 -13.37 -1.13
CA VAL A 44 66.66 -14.27 -1.21
C VAL A 44 65.35 -13.51 -1.09
N PRO A 45 64.87 -12.89 -2.16
CA PRO A 45 63.46 -12.50 -2.13
C PRO A 45 62.63 -12.70 -3.40
N ILE A 46 63.20 -13.09 -4.55
CA ILE A 46 62.44 -13.06 -5.80
C ILE A 46 61.51 -14.29 -5.94
N LYS A 47 61.89 -15.47 -5.47
CA LYS A 47 61.09 -16.71 -5.55
C LYS A 47 59.87 -16.68 -4.61
N ALA A 48 60.01 -16.21 -3.38
CA ALA A 48 58.91 -16.16 -2.40
C ALA A 48 57.82 -15.16 -2.79
N LYS A 49 58.19 -14.01 -3.33
CA LYS A 49 57.22 -13.01 -3.86
C LYS A 49 56.47 -13.56 -5.08
N LYS A 50 57.08 -14.31 -6.00
CA LYS A 50 56.43 -14.93 -7.14
C LYS A 50 55.42 -16.02 -6.72
N ILE A 51 55.78 -16.88 -5.75
CA ILE A 51 54.89 -17.92 -5.23
C ILE A 51 53.68 -17.31 -4.51
N LYS A 52 53.85 -16.29 -3.69
CA LYS A 52 52.76 -15.57 -2.99
C LYS A 52 51.81 -14.90 -4.00
N LYS A 53 52.35 -14.28 -5.07
CA LYS A 53 51.58 -13.67 -6.14
C LYS A 53 50.79 -14.70 -6.96
N GLN A 54 51.38 -15.88 -7.21
CA GLN A 54 50.71 -16.97 -7.91
C GLN A 54 49.60 -17.65 -7.09
N ARG A 55 49.81 -17.86 -5.77
CA ARG A 55 48.80 -18.35 -4.85
C ARG A 55 47.59 -17.37 -4.75
N ARG A 56 47.87 -16.07 -4.67
CA ARG A 56 46.84 -15.05 -4.64
C ARG A 56 46.05 -14.98 -5.94
N LYS A 57 46.68 -15.13 -7.12
CA LYS A 57 45.99 -15.26 -8.41
C LYS A 57 45.10 -16.50 -8.50
N LYS A 58 45.58 -17.66 -8.02
CA LYS A 58 44.78 -18.90 -7.99
C LYS A 58 43.58 -18.75 -7.05
N ALA A 59 43.75 -18.17 -5.86
CA ALA A 59 42.64 -17.90 -4.92
C ALA A 59 41.60 -16.93 -5.52
N LEU A 60 42.03 -15.85 -6.18
CA LEU A 60 41.13 -14.91 -6.85
C LEU A 60 40.36 -15.56 -8.00
N ASN A 61 41.01 -16.45 -8.77
CA ASN A 61 40.34 -17.18 -9.84
C ASN A 61 39.31 -18.21 -9.30
N ILE A 62 39.58 -18.83 -8.17
CA ILE A 62 38.64 -19.75 -7.51
C ILE A 62 37.43 -18.97 -6.99
N ILE A 63 37.64 -17.83 -6.37
CA ILE A 63 36.56 -16.93 -5.89
C ILE A 63 35.73 -16.44 -7.08
N ALA A 64 36.38 -16.00 -8.17
CA ALA A 64 35.68 -15.55 -9.36
C ALA A 64 34.85 -16.69 -9.99
N LEU A 65 35.41 -17.91 -10.06
CA LEU A 65 34.67 -19.06 -10.57
C LEU A 65 33.48 -19.43 -9.66
N ALA A 66 33.67 -19.39 -8.34
CA ALA A 66 32.60 -19.63 -7.38
C ALA A 66 31.46 -18.61 -7.52
N ASN A 67 31.79 -17.32 -7.71
CA ASN A 67 30.79 -16.27 -7.95
C ASN A 67 30.06 -16.48 -9.27
N ILE A 68 30.74 -16.85 -10.35
CA ILE A 68 30.10 -17.16 -11.64
C ILE A 68 29.15 -18.36 -11.51
N LEU A 69 29.56 -19.40 -10.80
CA LEU A 69 28.72 -20.59 -10.58
C LEU A 69 27.52 -20.25 -9.70
N LEU A 70 27.70 -19.44 -8.67
CA LEU A 70 26.60 -18.95 -7.80
C LEU A 70 25.60 -18.11 -8.60
N LEU A 71 26.07 -17.15 -9.38
CA LEU A 71 25.21 -16.34 -10.25
C LEU A 71 24.49 -17.22 -11.27
N GLY A 72 25.20 -18.16 -11.91
CA GLY A 72 24.59 -19.10 -12.82
C GLY A 72 23.49 -19.94 -12.17
N ALA A 73 23.71 -20.42 -10.95
CA ALA A 73 22.71 -21.17 -10.18
C ALA A 73 21.50 -20.32 -9.83
N VAL A 74 21.70 -19.06 -9.42
CA VAL A 74 20.61 -18.12 -9.11
C VAL A 74 19.78 -17.83 -10.35
N PHE A 75 20.43 -17.51 -11.48
CA PHE A 75 19.70 -17.24 -12.73
C PHE A 75 18.97 -18.48 -13.25
N THR A 76 19.61 -19.65 -13.20
CA THR A 76 18.97 -20.89 -13.65
C THR A 76 17.81 -21.28 -12.73
N GLY A 77 17.99 -21.18 -11.41
CA GLY A 77 16.94 -21.43 -10.43
C GLY A 77 15.76 -20.45 -10.59
N GLY A 78 16.04 -19.17 -10.77
CA GLY A 78 15.03 -18.15 -11.05
C GLY A 78 14.28 -18.42 -12.36
N PHE A 79 14.98 -18.80 -13.42
CA PHE A 79 14.36 -19.16 -14.69
C PHE A 79 13.44 -20.37 -14.57
N ILE A 80 13.88 -21.42 -13.88
CA ILE A 80 13.06 -22.61 -13.61
C ILE A 80 11.84 -22.23 -12.78
N TYR A 81 12.01 -21.41 -11.74
CA TYR A 81 10.92 -20.96 -10.89
C TYR A 81 9.86 -20.20 -11.71
N ILE A 82 10.27 -19.20 -12.48
CA ILE A 82 9.37 -18.37 -13.29
C ILE A 82 8.64 -19.19 -14.37
N THR A 83 9.27 -20.25 -14.94
CA THR A 83 8.69 -21.00 -16.06
C THR A 83 7.91 -22.25 -15.65
N MET A 84 8.20 -22.86 -14.52
CA MET A 84 7.63 -24.15 -14.12
C MET A 84 6.54 -24.05 -13.03
N PHE A 85 6.48 -22.97 -12.27
CA PHE A 85 5.41 -22.78 -11.30
C PHE A 85 4.17 -22.17 -11.95
N PRO A 86 2.97 -22.44 -11.42
CA PRO A 86 1.74 -21.87 -11.94
C PRO A 86 1.77 -20.34 -11.91
N HIS A 87 1.37 -19.71 -13.00
CA HIS A 87 1.23 -18.26 -13.05
C HIS A 87 -0.11 -17.84 -12.43
N GLU A 88 -0.06 -16.84 -11.57
CA GLU A 88 -1.26 -16.26 -10.98
C GLU A 88 -2.02 -15.47 -12.04
N THR A 89 -3.32 -15.42 -11.91
CA THR A 89 -4.20 -14.67 -12.83
C THR A 89 -4.85 -13.48 -12.17
N ILE A 90 -4.82 -13.44 -10.84
CA ILE A 90 -5.37 -12.38 -9.99
C ILE A 90 -4.31 -12.07 -8.93
N ALA A 91 -4.06 -10.81 -8.67
CA ALA A 91 -3.32 -10.37 -7.50
C ALA A 91 -4.33 -10.03 -6.41
N ASP A 92 -4.47 -10.90 -5.42
CA ASP A 92 -5.45 -10.71 -4.34
C ASP A 92 -5.10 -9.49 -3.46
N ASP A 93 -3.83 -9.22 -3.26
CA ASP A 93 -3.30 -8.08 -2.52
C ASP A 93 -3.43 -6.75 -3.27
N GLU A 94 -3.38 -6.78 -4.61
CA GLU A 94 -3.55 -5.62 -5.48
C GLU A 94 -4.97 -5.50 -6.06
N ASN A 95 -5.80 -6.52 -5.85
CA ASN A 95 -7.19 -6.61 -6.28
C ASN A 95 -7.39 -6.38 -7.78
N ARG A 96 -6.50 -6.92 -8.61
CA ARG A 96 -6.53 -6.76 -10.07
C ARG A 96 -6.25 -8.04 -10.82
N LEU A 97 -6.72 -8.09 -12.06
CA LEU A 97 -6.31 -9.12 -13.01
C LEU A 97 -4.86 -8.88 -13.43
N LEU A 98 -4.08 -9.95 -13.42
CA LEU A 98 -2.69 -9.94 -13.85
C LEU A 98 -2.57 -10.00 -15.37
N ALA A 99 -1.41 -9.60 -15.88
CA ALA A 99 -1.13 -9.54 -17.31
C ALA A 99 -1.36 -10.90 -17.99
N LYS A 100 -1.97 -10.88 -19.17
CA LYS A 100 -2.11 -12.09 -20.00
C LYS A 100 -0.91 -12.22 -20.92
N PHE A 101 -0.48 -13.46 -21.18
CA PHE A 101 0.57 -13.69 -22.15
C PHE A 101 0.22 -13.10 -23.52
N PRO A 102 1.07 -12.26 -24.11
CA PRO A 102 0.75 -11.54 -25.33
C PRO A 102 0.62 -12.48 -26.52
N LYS A 103 -0.33 -12.19 -27.41
CA LYS A 103 -0.44 -12.95 -28.66
C LYS A 103 0.69 -12.55 -29.60
N PHE A 104 1.39 -13.53 -30.16
CA PHE A 104 2.44 -13.28 -31.13
C PHE A 104 1.89 -12.60 -32.37
N ASN A 105 2.52 -11.48 -32.76
CA ASN A 105 2.28 -10.76 -33.99
C ASN A 105 3.62 -10.25 -34.50
N ALA A 106 3.94 -10.51 -35.76
CA ALA A 106 5.22 -10.13 -36.37
C ALA A 106 5.49 -8.59 -36.35
N LYS A 107 4.42 -7.78 -36.43
CA LYS A 107 4.54 -6.31 -36.32
C LYS A 107 4.89 -5.91 -34.87
N ALA A 108 4.19 -6.45 -33.90
CA ALA A 108 4.45 -6.23 -32.47
C ALA A 108 5.84 -6.74 -32.03
N TYR A 109 6.32 -7.84 -32.63
CA TYR A 109 7.69 -8.31 -32.42
C TYR A 109 8.73 -7.34 -32.98
N ALA A 110 8.50 -6.81 -34.17
CA ALA A 110 9.40 -5.88 -34.81
C ALA A 110 9.44 -4.49 -34.14
N SER A 111 8.33 -4.06 -33.52
CA SER A 111 8.26 -2.81 -32.73
C SER A 111 8.79 -2.96 -31.29
N GLY A 112 8.96 -4.17 -30.79
CA GLY A 112 9.33 -4.42 -29.39
C GLY A 112 8.14 -4.70 -28.46
N ASP A 113 6.91 -4.37 -28.84
CA ASP A 113 5.70 -4.49 -28.01
C ASP A 113 5.46 -5.94 -27.53
N PHE A 114 5.78 -6.93 -28.38
CA PHE A 114 5.63 -8.34 -27.99
C PHE A 114 6.62 -8.71 -26.89
N THR A 115 7.88 -8.30 -26.99
CA THR A 115 8.93 -8.62 -26.00
C THR A 115 8.67 -7.90 -24.68
N GLU A 116 8.19 -6.67 -24.74
CA GLU A 116 7.73 -5.92 -23.58
C GLU A 116 6.51 -6.60 -22.91
N GLY A 117 5.52 -7.01 -23.71
CA GLY A 117 4.36 -7.75 -23.19
C GLY A 117 4.73 -9.08 -22.55
N VAL A 118 5.75 -9.79 -23.07
CA VAL A 118 6.27 -11.03 -22.45
C VAL A 118 6.96 -10.71 -21.11
N ALA A 119 7.78 -9.66 -21.05
CA ALA A 119 8.43 -9.24 -19.81
C ALA A 119 7.39 -8.86 -18.76
N ASN A 120 6.43 -8.02 -19.12
CA ASN A 120 5.34 -7.61 -18.24
C ASN A 120 4.51 -8.79 -17.73
N TYR A 121 4.25 -9.81 -18.58
CA TYR A 121 3.56 -11.01 -18.15
C TYR A 121 4.34 -11.75 -17.05
N PHE A 122 5.63 -12.01 -17.25
CA PHE A 122 6.42 -12.72 -16.25
C PHE A 122 6.63 -11.90 -14.96
N ASP A 123 6.85 -10.61 -15.07
CA ASP A 123 6.98 -9.72 -13.91
C ASP A 123 5.70 -9.64 -13.08
N ASP A 124 4.56 -9.74 -13.75
CA ASP A 124 3.25 -9.56 -13.12
C ASP A 124 2.68 -10.86 -12.53
N THR A 125 2.95 -12.02 -13.17
CA THR A 125 2.26 -13.29 -12.86
C THR A 125 3.13 -14.31 -12.13
N VAL A 126 4.34 -13.93 -11.69
CA VAL A 126 5.23 -14.86 -10.98
C VAL A 126 4.59 -15.35 -9.67
N HIS A 127 4.65 -16.65 -9.44
CA HIS A 127 4.06 -17.28 -8.25
C HIS A 127 4.62 -16.68 -6.95
N ASN A 128 3.78 -16.44 -5.96
CA ASN A 128 4.11 -15.78 -4.69
C ASN A 128 4.82 -14.43 -4.87
N ARG A 129 4.42 -13.65 -5.88
CA ARG A 129 5.02 -12.36 -6.21
C ARG A 129 5.10 -11.41 -5.02
N SER A 130 4.04 -11.32 -4.24
CA SER A 130 3.96 -10.44 -3.06
C SER A 130 4.95 -10.85 -1.97
N ASP A 131 5.02 -12.14 -1.65
CA ASP A 131 5.98 -12.68 -0.68
C ASP A 131 7.43 -12.45 -1.12
N ILE A 132 7.72 -12.62 -2.42
CA ILE A 132 9.04 -12.38 -2.99
C ILE A 132 9.41 -10.90 -2.88
N LYS A 133 8.50 -9.98 -3.21
CA LYS A 133 8.71 -8.54 -3.07
C LYS A 133 9.01 -8.16 -1.62
N GLN A 134 8.20 -8.66 -0.68
CA GLN A 134 8.40 -8.41 0.75
C GLN A 134 9.74 -8.97 1.23
N PHE A 135 10.06 -10.21 0.90
CA PHE A 135 11.35 -10.83 1.26
C PHE A 135 12.55 -10.04 0.71
N ILE A 136 12.49 -9.60 -0.54
CA ILE A 136 13.56 -8.79 -1.16
C ILE A 136 13.68 -7.44 -0.44
N ALA A 137 12.57 -6.78 -0.14
CA ALA A 137 12.56 -5.52 0.60
C ALA A 137 13.20 -5.69 1.98
N GLU A 138 12.80 -6.69 2.75
CA GLU A 138 13.34 -6.99 4.08
C GLU A 138 14.83 -7.40 4.03
N ALA A 139 15.22 -8.24 3.08
CA ALA A 139 16.60 -8.70 2.93
C ALA A 139 17.56 -7.60 2.49
N LEU A 140 17.10 -6.63 1.71
CA LEU A 140 17.93 -5.52 1.23
C LEU A 140 18.02 -4.35 2.22
N MET A 141 17.06 -4.20 3.13
CA MET A 141 17.07 -3.12 4.15
C MET A 141 18.38 -3.03 4.93
N PRO A 142 18.93 -4.12 5.53
CA PRO A 142 20.18 -4.05 6.27
C PRO A 142 21.40 -3.69 5.40
N ILE A 143 21.40 -4.16 4.14
CA ILE A 143 22.50 -3.90 3.20
C ILE A 143 22.50 -2.45 2.76
N LYS A 144 21.33 -1.88 2.56
CA LYS A 144 21.15 -0.46 2.22
C LYS A 144 21.61 0.44 3.37
N GLY A 145 21.20 0.14 4.61
CA GLY A 145 21.63 0.89 5.80
C GLY A 145 23.15 0.88 6.02
N LEU A 146 23.82 -0.26 5.77
CA LEU A 146 25.27 -0.39 5.84
C LEU A 146 26.02 0.44 4.76
N LYS A 147 25.42 0.60 3.58
CA LYS A 147 26.06 1.25 2.44
C LYS A 147 25.89 2.76 2.42
N TYR A 148 24.79 3.27 2.97
CA TYR A 148 24.44 4.68 2.82
C TYR A 148 24.34 5.45 4.13
N GLY A 149 24.49 4.80 5.29
CA GLY A 149 24.64 5.45 6.59
C GLY A 149 23.55 6.46 6.97
N GLY A 150 22.36 6.35 6.39
CA GLY A 150 21.32 7.33 6.53
C GLY A 150 19.92 6.72 6.76
N ASP A 151 19.00 7.55 7.17
CA ASP A 151 17.60 7.20 7.37
C ASP A 151 16.96 6.61 6.12
N CYS A 152 16.01 5.71 6.28
CA CYS A 152 15.30 5.00 5.20
C CYS A 152 14.70 5.92 4.13
N ALA A 153 14.52 7.20 4.41
CA ALA A 153 14.04 8.22 3.45
C ALA A 153 15.03 8.51 2.30
N GLU A 154 16.34 8.26 2.49
CA GLU A 154 17.35 8.47 1.43
C GLU A 154 17.47 7.28 0.45
N LEU A 155 16.79 6.18 0.73
CA LEU A 155 16.90 4.93 -0.02
C LEU A 155 16.16 4.93 -1.36
N TYR A 156 15.20 5.81 -1.54
CA TYR A 156 14.34 5.85 -2.73
C TYR A 156 14.57 7.09 -3.61
N GLY A 157 15.47 7.97 -3.22
CA GLY A 157 15.89 9.11 -4.02
C GLY A 157 17.09 8.76 -4.88
N ASN A 158 16.98 8.78 -6.19
CA ASN A 158 18.14 8.92 -7.07
C ASN A 158 18.77 10.27 -6.78
N GLY A 159 19.87 10.25 -5.97
CA GLY A 159 20.87 11.30 -5.91
C GLY A 159 20.41 12.76 -5.99
N ILE A 160 19.46 13.18 -5.15
CA ILE A 160 19.21 14.60 -4.95
C ILE A 160 20.25 15.06 -3.92
N GLU A 161 21.27 15.77 -4.38
CA GLU A 161 22.20 16.49 -3.48
C GLU A 161 21.36 17.33 -2.51
N LYS A 162 21.52 17.10 -1.21
CA LYS A 162 21.01 17.99 -0.17
C LYS A 162 21.55 19.38 -0.46
N LYS A 163 20.73 20.25 -1.01
CA LYS A 163 21.01 21.68 -1.02
C LYS A 163 20.86 22.15 0.42
N GLU A 164 21.95 22.40 1.12
CA GLU A 164 21.92 23.04 2.43
C GLU A 164 21.06 24.31 2.35
N PRO A 165 20.15 24.54 3.32
CA PRO A 165 19.39 25.78 3.33
C PRO A 165 20.37 26.93 3.46
N SER A 166 20.38 27.82 2.48
CA SER A 166 21.11 29.07 2.53
C SER A 166 20.72 29.83 3.81
N PRO A 167 21.67 30.42 4.54
CA PRO A 167 21.37 31.12 5.78
C PRO A 167 20.36 32.22 5.53
N VAL A 168 19.21 32.16 6.21
CA VAL A 168 18.20 33.21 6.22
C VAL A 168 18.84 34.43 6.86
N THR A 169 19.15 35.43 6.05
CA THR A 169 19.56 36.75 6.54
C THR A 169 18.34 37.41 7.17
N THR A 170 18.27 37.41 8.47
CA THR A 170 17.22 38.12 9.23
C THR A 170 17.47 39.62 9.08
N THR A 171 16.76 40.25 8.15
CA THR A 171 16.74 41.71 8.05
C THR A 171 15.76 42.25 9.09
N THR A 172 16.29 42.80 10.18
CA THR A 172 15.52 43.53 11.18
C THR A 172 15.00 44.83 10.56
N ILE A 173 13.72 44.87 10.21
CA ILE A 173 13.06 46.11 9.77
C ILE A 173 12.67 46.91 11.02
N ARG A 174 13.35 48.03 11.21
CA ARG A 174 13.02 49.05 12.21
C ARG A 174 11.87 49.87 11.70
N THR A 175 10.72 49.74 12.35
CA THR A 175 9.51 50.53 12.05
C THR A 175 9.72 52.00 12.48
N THR A 176 9.71 52.91 11.50
CA THR A 176 9.51 54.32 11.77
C THR A 176 8.24 54.75 11.08
N SER A 177 7.27 55.18 11.86
CA SER A 177 5.96 55.66 11.40
C SER A 177 6.12 57.04 10.80
N VAL A 178 5.70 57.24 9.54
CA VAL A 178 5.24 58.53 9.02
C VAL A 178 4.07 58.26 8.08
N ALA A 179 2.96 58.88 8.42
CA ALA A 179 1.75 58.88 7.61
C ALA A 179 1.90 59.85 6.41
N THR A 180 1.61 59.39 5.21
CA THR A 180 1.15 60.25 4.11
C THR A 180 0.44 59.38 3.06
N SER A 181 -0.81 59.73 2.78
CA SER A 181 -1.66 59.10 1.79
C SER A 181 -1.16 59.39 0.38
N ILE A 182 -0.91 58.34 -0.39
CA ILE A 182 -0.87 58.41 -1.86
C ILE A 182 -1.59 57.16 -2.39
N THR A 183 -2.72 57.40 -3.07
CA THR A 183 -3.46 56.39 -3.83
C THR A 183 -2.68 56.05 -5.09
N THR A 184 -2.05 54.90 -5.13
CA THR A 184 -1.48 54.37 -6.38
C THR A 184 -2.35 53.18 -6.77
N VAL A 185 -3.06 53.29 -7.85
CA VAL A 185 -3.74 52.19 -8.53
C VAL A 185 -2.63 51.29 -9.10
N THR A 186 -2.39 50.17 -8.46
CA THR A 186 -1.50 49.14 -9.05
C THR A 186 -2.38 48.23 -9.91
N GLU A 187 -2.25 48.34 -11.22
CA GLU A 187 -2.74 47.30 -12.14
C GLU A 187 -2.11 45.95 -11.73
N ILE A 188 -2.92 45.06 -11.21
CA ILE A 188 -2.54 43.66 -11.01
C ILE A 188 -2.58 43.02 -12.39
N THR A 189 -1.43 42.97 -13.05
CA THR A 189 -1.24 42.09 -14.20
C THR A 189 -1.32 40.66 -13.65
N THR A 190 -2.48 40.03 -13.76
CA THR A 190 -2.62 38.59 -13.59
C THR A 190 -1.81 37.93 -14.70
N VAL A 191 -0.64 37.42 -14.36
CA VAL A 191 0.05 36.44 -15.18
C VAL A 191 -0.90 35.24 -15.24
N PRO A 192 -1.31 34.80 -16.44
CA PRO A 192 -2.08 33.55 -16.56
C PRO A 192 -1.29 32.43 -15.88
N PRO A 193 -1.93 31.46 -15.22
CA PRO A 193 -1.24 30.28 -14.77
C PRO A 193 -0.49 29.70 -15.98
N GLU A 194 0.78 29.46 -15.83
CA GLU A 194 1.58 28.74 -16.80
C GLU A 194 0.85 27.41 -17.04
N GLU A 195 0.27 27.22 -18.23
CA GLU A 195 -0.33 25.96 -18.64
C GLU A 195 0.84 24.97 -18.63
N GLU A 196 0.90 24.12 -17.60
CA GLU A 196 1.83 22.99 -17.56
C GLU A 196 1.53 22.17 -18.84
N GLU A 197 2.53 22.04 -19.72
CA GLU A 197 2.46 21.20 -20.91
C GLU A 197 1.88 19.84 -20.49
N PRO A 198 0.91 19.27 -21.24
CA PRO A 198 0.28 18.02 -20.87
C PRO A 198 1.32 16.93 -20.77
N ASN A 199 1.65 16.55 -19.53
CA ASN A 199 2.59 15.47 -19.27
C ASN A 199 1.99 14.19 -19.86
N ASP A 200 2.70 13.52 -20.76
CA ASP A 200 2.31 12.18 -21.22
C ASP A 200 2.37 11.26 -20.00
N GLY A 201 1.21 10.67 -19.64
CA GLY A 201 1.09 9.86 -18.45
C GLY A 201 2.04 8.65 -18.46
N GLU A 202 2.65 8.36 -17.31
CA GLU A 202 3.44 7.15 -17.09
C GLU A 202 2.49 6.01 -16.71
N LEU A 203 2.56 4.86 -17.37
CA LEU A 203 1.77 3.67 -17.06
C LEU A 203 2.68 2.58 -16.47
N THR A 204 2.43 2.22 -15.21
CA THR A 204 3.19 1.19 -14.49
C THR A 204 2.26 0.35 -13.63
N ASN A 205 2.31 -0.97 -13.73
CA ASN A 205 1.48 -1.91 -12.93
C ASN A 205 -0.03 -1.59 -12.98
N ASN A 206 -0.55 -1.27 -14.16
CA ASN A 206 -1.94 -0.83 -14.37
C ASN A 206 -2.33 0.44 -13.60
N ILE A 207 -1.35 1.24 -13.19
CA ILE A 207 -1.50 2.55 -12.56
C ILE A 207 -1.03 3.61 -13.53
N LEU A 208 -1.92 4.51 -13.93
CA LEU A 208 -1.60 5.70 -14.70
C LEU A 208 -1.15 6.81 -13.75
N ILE A 209 0.06 7.34 -13.96
CA ILE A 209 0.58 8.48 -13.20
C ILE A 209 0.51 9.70 -14.09
N ILE A 210 -0.36 10.64 -13.76
CA ILE A 210 -0.57 11.86 -14.51
C ILE A 210 -0.97 13.01 -13.56
N ASN A 211 -0.51 14.21 -13.84
CA ASN A 211 -0.80 15.40 -13.04
C ASN A 211 -0.49 15.19 -11.54
N LYS A 212 0.65 14.55 -11.24
CA LYS A 212 1.10 14.23 -9.87
C LYS A 212 0.14 13.31 -9.09
N ARG A 213 -0.70 12.55 -9.80
CA ARG A 213 -1.67 11.59 -9.25
C ARG A 213 -1.46 10.22 -9.87
N GLY A 214 -1.44 9.17 -9.05
CA GLY A 214 -1.60 7.80 -9.51
C GLY A 214 -3.10 7.44 -9.58
N ILE A 215 -3.49 6.72 -10.62
CA ILE A 215 -4.87 6.26 -10.86
C ILE A 215 -4.80 4.78 -11.20
N ASN A 216 -5.34 3.92 -10.33
CA ASN A 216 -5.54 2.50 -10.65
C ASN A 216 -6.59 2.40 -11.76
N LEU A 217 -6.23 1.77 -12.88
CA LEU A 217 -7.14 1.62 -14.01
C LEU A 217 -8.10 0.46 -13.74
N TYR A 218 -9.39 0.75 -13.71
CA TYR A 218 -10.41 -0.25 -13.45
C TYR A 218 -10.63 -1.14 -14.67
N GLY A 219 -10.46 -2.46 -14.50
CA GLY A 219 -10.54 -3.43 -15.60
C GLY A 219 -11.94 -3.96 -15.91
N GLY A 220 -12.95 -3.57 -15.14
CA GLY A 220 -14.36 -4.04 -15.29
C GLY A 220 -14.66 -5.31 -14.49
N ALA A 221 -15.94 -5.54 -14.27
CA ALA A 221 -16.43 -6.66 -13.47
C ALA A 221 -16.54 -7.99 -14.25
N TRP A 222 -16.66 -7.95 -15.57
CA TRP A 222 -16.68 -9.13 -16.46
C TRP A 222 -17.70 -10.22 -16.08
N GLY A 223 -18.87 -9.82 -15.55
CA GLY A 223 -19.93 -10.72 -15.06
C GLY A 223 -19.90 -10.98 -13.55
N ALA A 224 -18.90 -10.45 -12.84
CA ALA A 224 -18.81 -10.57 -11.39
C ALA A 224 -19.87 -9.75 -10.65
N GLU A 225 -20.43 -8.73 -11.31
CA GLU A 225 -21.52 -7.90 -10.78
C GLU A 225 -22.76 -8.71 -10.42
N GLN A 226 -23.12 -9.70 -11.25
CA GLN A 226 -24.26 -10.58 -10.97
C GLN A 226 -23.94 -11.55 -9.81
N GLU A 227 -22.71 -12.05 -9.74
CA GLU A 227 -22.28 -12.91 -8.61
C GLU A 227 -22.29 -12.12 -7.30
N TYR A 228 -21.71 -10.91 -7.27
CA TYR A 228 -21.74 -10.04 -6.11
C TYR A 228 -23.18 -9.78 -5.63
N ALA A 229 -24.07 -9.39 -6.53
CA ALA A 229 -25.48 -9.16 -6.21
C ALA A 229 -26.15 -10.44 -5.69
N SER A 230 -25.87 -11.61 -6.29
CA SER A 230 -26.45 -12.88 -5.88
C SER A 230 -26.03 -13.28 -4.46
N TYR A 231 -24.76 -13.02 -4.09
CA TYR A 231 -24.26 -13.29 -2.74
C TYR A 231 -24.95 -12.42 -1.70
N ILE A 232 -25.14 -11.13 -1.98
CA ILE A 232 -25.84 -10.23 -1.07
C ILE A 232 -27.33 -10.57 -0.99
N ASN A 233 -27.97 -10.96 -2.10
CA ASN A 233 -29.37 -11.41 -2.13
C ASN A 233 -29.57 -12.61 -1.18
N ALA A 234 -28.63 -13.55 -1.13
CA ALA A 234 -28.70 -14.69 -0.23
C ALA A 234 -28.67 -14.29 1.27
N TYR A 235 -27.95 -13.21 1.63
CA TYR A 235 -28.05 -12.64 2.99
C TYR A 235 -29.46 -12.11 3.27
N LYS A 236 -30.12 -11.48 2.31
CA LYS A 236 -31.50 -10.99 2.50
C LYS A 236 -32.51 -12.13 2.69
N GLU A 237 -32.32 -13.24 1.99
CA GLU A 237 -33.15 -14.45 2.21
C GLU A 237 -32.96 -15.01 3.62
N ALA A 238 -31.70 -15.06 4.12
CA ALA A 238 -31.36 -15.59 5.45
C ALA A 238 -31.73 -14.63 6.60
N LEU A 239 -31.84 -13.32 6.32
CA LEU A 239 -32.05 -12.21 7.26
C LEU A 239 -33.21 -11.30 6.82
N PRO A 240 -34.46 -11.82 6.70
CA PRO A 240 -35.57 -11.06 6.08
C PRO A 240 -35.93 -9.78 6.86
N ASN A 241 -35.66 -9.73 8.17
CA ASN A 241 -36.01 -8.61 9.04
C ASN A 241 -34.87 -7.59 9.20
N VAL A 242 -33.69 -7.81 8.63
CA VAL A 242 -32.58 -6.89 8.66
C VAL A 242 -32.63 -5.97 7.44
N ASN A 243 -32.43 -4.67 7.63
CA ASN A 243 -32.26 -3.75 6.52
C ASN A 243 -30.87 -4.00 5.91
N ILE A 244 -30.80 -4.39 4.66
CA ILE A 244 -29.54 -4.69 3.99
C ILE A 244 -29.29 -3.63 2.91
N TYR A 245 -28.08 -3.09 2.93
CA TYR A 245 -27.63 -2.04 2.01
C TYR A 245 -26.41 -2.53 1.23
N SER A 246 -26.34 -2.16 -0.03
CA SER A 246 -25.19 -2.35 -0.90
C SER A 246 -24.64 -0.97 -1.29
N MET A 247 -23.40 -0.69 -0.93
CA MET A 247 -22.68 0.53 -1.25
C MET A 247 -21.37 0.17 -1.92
N VAL A 248 -21.38 0.05 -3.26
CA VAL A 248 -20.13 -0.14 -4.00
C VAL A 248 -19.45 1.21 -4.15
N LEU A 249 -18.19 1.28 -3.69
CA LEU A 249 -17.43 2.52 -3.62
C LEU A 249 -16.60 2.68 -4.89
N PRO A 250 -16.77 3.77 -5.65
CA PRO A 250 -15.93 4.07 -6.80
C PRO A 250 -14.48 4.37 -6.36
N THR A 251 -13.57 4.24 -7.30
CA THR A 251 -12.18 4.62 -7.11
C THR A 251 -11.83 5.93 -7.81
N ALA A 252 -10.60 6.39 -7.65
CA ALA A 252 -10.11 7.59 -8.33
C ALA A 252 -10.24 7.49 -9.87
N SER A 253 -10.29 6.29 -10.43
CA SER A 253 -10.49 6.04 -11.87
C SER A 253 -11.78 6.65 -12.40
N SER A 254 -12.86 6.59 -11.60
CA SER A 254 -14.17 7.13 -11.99
C SER A 254 -14.18 8.64 -12.25
N PHE A 255 -13.33 9.40 -11.54
CA PHE A 255 -13.45 10.87 -11.50
C PHE A 255 -12.25 11.62 -12.07
N TYR A 256 -11.06 11.02 -12.04
CA TYR A 256 -9.82 11.71 -12.34
C TYR A 256 -9.07 11.15 -13.56
N LEU A 257 -9.62 10.12 -14.23
CA LEU A 257 -9.04 9.59 -15.46
C LEU A 257 -9.32 10.60 -16.61
N PRO A 258 -8.29 11.20 -17.20
CA PRO A 258 -8.49 12.15 -18.30
C PRO A 258 -9.11 11.49 -19.53
N ASP A 259 -9.87 12.23 -20.32
CA ASP A 259 -10.56 11.75 -21.52
C ASP A 259 -9.64 11.01 -22.50
N LYS A 260 -8.41 11.49 -22.64
CA LYS A 260 -7.35 10.88 -23.48
C LYS A 260 -7.07 9.40 -23.11
N TYR A 261 -7.31 9.02 -21.86
CA TYR A 261 -6.98 7.69 -21.31
C TYR A 261 -8.21 6.85 -20.96
N LYS A 262 -9.41 7.31 -21.24
CA LYS A 262 -10.66 6.59 -20.88
C LYS A 262 -10.73 5.19 -21.49
N ASP A 263 -10.13 4.99 -22.65
CA ASP A 263 -10.10 3.66 -23.30
C ASP A 263 -9.21 2.64 -22.57
N LEU A 264 -8.40 3.07 -21.59
CA LEU A 264 -7.57 2.19 -20.76
C LEU A 264 -8.32 1.58 -19.59
N ALA A 265 -9.51 2.09 -19.24
CA ALA A 265 -10.31 1.61 -18.11
C ALA A 265 -11.73 1.32 -18.54
N GLN A 266 -12.41 0.47 -17.77
CA GLN A 266 -13.84 0.22 -17.91
C GLN A 266 -14.63 1.18 -16.99
N SER A 267 -15.91 1.33 -17.26
CA SER A 267 -16.80 2.19 -16.47
C SER A 267 -17.22 1.49 -15.17
N GLU A 268 -16.75 2.00 -14.01
CA GLU A 268 -17.26 1.54 -12.72
C GLU A 268 -18.77 1.81 -12.58
N LYS A 269 -19.24 2.94 -13.10
CA LYS A 269 -20.66 3.31 -13.01
C LYS A 269 -21.58 2.31 -13.71
N GLU A 270 -21.17 1.81 -14.88
CA GLU A 270 -21.97 0.80 -15.59
C GLU A 270 -22.03 -0.51 -14.80
N ASP A 271 -20.96 -0.90 -14.13
CA ASP A 271 -20.96 -2.10 -13.29
C ASP A 271 -21.84 -1.89 -12.05
N PHE A 272 -21.82 -0.69 -11.43
CA PHE A 272 -22.71 -0.37 -10.31
C PHE A 272 -24.19 -0.43 -10.74
N ASP A 273 -24.54 0.10 -11.90
CA ASP A 273 -25.91 0.02 -12.43
C ASP A 273 -26.36 -1.44 -12.66
N ARG A 274 -25.44 -2.31 -13.09
CA ARG A 274 -25.71 -3.74 -13.24
C ARG A 274 -25.88 -4.45 -11.90
N ILE A 275 -25.06 -4.11 -10.91
CA ILE A 275 -25.20 -4.60 -9.53
C ILE A 275 -26.57 -4.19 -8.98
N ASP A 276 -26.87 -2.89 -8.98
CA ASP A 276 -28.09 -2.35 -8.40
C ASP A 276 -29.35 -2.93 -9.04
N SER A 277 -29.34 -3.12 -10.37
CA SER A 277 -30.45 -3.74 -11.10
C SER A 277 -30.63 -5.23 -10.76
N SER A 278 -29.64 -5.90 -10.19
CA SER A 278 -29.65 -7.32 -9.82
C SER A 278 -29.99 -7.55 -8.34
N LEU A 279 -30.09 -6.49 -7.53
CA LEU A 279 -30.44 -6.57 -6.11
C LEU A 279 -31.93 -6.88 -5.91
N VAL A 280 -32.24 -7.74 -4.94
CA VAL A 280 -33.61 -8.13 -4.60
C VAL A 280 -33.89 -7.81 -3.12
N ASN A 281 -34.80 -6.87 -2.87
CA ASN A 281 -35.14 -6.39 -1.52
C ASN A 281 -33.94 -5.88 -0.71
N ILE A 282 -32.91 -5.39 -1.38
CA ILE A 282 -31.73 -4.74 -0.83
C ILE A 282 -31.74 -3.28 -1.29
N ILE A 283 -31.29 -2.40 -0.44
CA ILE A 283 -31.34 -0.96 -0.67
C ILE A 283 -29.96 -0.53 -1.24
N PRO A 284 -29.90 -0.10 -2.51
CA PRO A 284 -28.67 0.45 -3.05
C PRO A 284 -28.36 1.80 -2.44
N VAL A 285 -27.07 2.07 -2.19
CA VAL A 285 -26.57 3.36 -1.72
C VAL A 285 -25.69 3.97 -2.80
N ASP A 286 -26.15 5.02 -3.44
CA ASP A 286 -25.46 5.66 -4.57
C ASP A 286 -24.28 6.53 -4.09
N ALA A 287 -23.18 5.88 -3.70
CA ALA A 287 -21.95 6.56 -3.35
C ALA A 287 -21.28 7.23 -4.56
N TYR A 288 -21.48 6.70 -5.78
CA TYR A 288 -20.92 7.31 -7.00
C TYR A 288 -21.44 8.72 -7.20
N TYR A 289 -22.77 8.92 -7.11
CA TYR A 289 -23.37 10.23 -7.30
C TYR A 289 -22.93 11.22 -6.20
N ALA A 290 -22.91 10.76 -4.95
CA ALA A 290 -22.47 11.58 -3.84
C ALA A 290 -21.02 12.08 -4.01
N LEU A 291 -20.10 11.16 -4.37
CA LEU A 291 -18.71 11.51 -4.59
C LEU A 291 -18.48 12.34 -5.85
N ASN A 292 -19.22 12.08 -6.94
CA ASN A 292 -19.12 12.89 -8.16
C ASN A 292 -19.53 14.35 -7.94
N ALA A 293 -20.46 14.60 -7.02
CA ALA A 293 -20.85 15.97 -6.66
C ALA A 293 -19.72 16.76 -5.97
N HIS A 294 -18.74 16.06 -5.41
CA HIS A 294 -17.62 16.61 -4.65
C HIS A 294 -16.23 16.31 -5.26
N LYS A 295 -16.19 15.86 -6.53
CA LYS A 295 -14.94 15.44 -7.19
C LYS A 295 -13.89 16.55 -7.32
N ASP A 296 -14.30 17.80 -7.25
CA ASP A 296 -13.39 18.95 -7.31
C ASP A 296 -12.76 19.26 -5.93
N GLU A 297 -13.19 18.56 -4.88
CA GLU A 297 -12.58 18.60 -3.56
C GLU A 297 -11.52 17.50 -3.40
N ASN A 298 -10.74 17.55 -2.31
CA ASN A 298 -9.72 16.53 -2.06
C ASN A 298 -10.34 15.25 -1.45
N ILE A 299 -11.14 14.54 -2.25
CA ILE A 299 -11.86 13.33 -1.82
C ILE A 299 -11.13 12.03 -2.14
N TYR A 300 -10.07 12.05 -2.95
CA TYR A 300 -9.20 10.91 -3.24
C TYR A 300 -7.74 11.29 -3.08
N SER A 301 -6.97 10.39 -2.49
CA SER A 301 -5.53 10.51 -2.40
C SER A 301 -4.89 10.52 -3.78
N ARG A 302 -3.78 11.28 -3.94
CA ARG A 302 -3.01 11.30 -5.18
C ARG A 302 -1.91 10.25 -5.20
N THR A 303 -1.43 9.86 -4.02
CA THR A 303 -0.29 8.97 -3.84
C THR A 303 -0.67 7.61 -3.27
N ASP A 304 -1.95 7.46 -2.88
CA ASP A 304 -2.51 6.24 -2.31
C ASP A 304 -3.73 5.77 -3.10
N HIS A 305 -4.03 4.47 -3.08
CA HIS A 305 -5.18 3.91 -3.79
C HIS A 305 -6.51 4.16 -3.09
N HIS A 306 -6.51 4.57 -1.83
CA HIS A 306 -7.73 4.88 -1.10
C HIS A 306 -8.23 6.31 -1.38
N TRP A 307 -9.46 6.54 -1.01
CA TRP A 307 -10.00 7.88 -0.88
C TRP A 307 -9.35 8.64 0.28
N GLN A 308 -9.46 9.96 0.27
CA GLN A 308 -9.24 10.77 1.47
C GLN A 308 -10.45 10.61 2.43
N PRO A 309 -10.29 10.78 3.73
CA PRO A 309 -11.38 10.70 4.70
C PRO A 309 -12.57 11.64 4.41
N LEU A 310 -12.36 12.71 3.66
CA LEU A 310 -13.43 13.58 3.18
C LEU A 310 -14.36 12.84 2.19
N GLY A 311 -13.82 11.98 1.33
CA GLY A 311 -14.62 11.12 0.47
C GLY A 311 -15.45 10.13 1.27
N ALA A 312 -14.87 9.52 2.30
CA ALA A 312 -15.60 8.64 3.21
C ALA A 312 -16.73 9.37 3.95
N TYR A 313 -16.53 10.65 4.29
CA TYR A 313 -17.58 11.49 4.89
C TYR A 313 -18.80 11.61 3.97
N TYR A 314 -18.60 11.96 2.69
CA TYR A 314 -19.73 12.11 1.75
C TYR A 314 -20.43 10.79 1.45
N ALA A 315 -19.68 9.69 1.36
CA ALA A 315 -20.28 8.36 1.20
C ALA A 315 -21.09 7.94 2.46
N ALA A 316 -20.58 8.24 3.66
CA ALA A 316 -21.27 7.98 4.92
C ALA A 316 -22.54 8.86 5.07
N GLU A 317 -22.49 10.11 4.63
CA GLU A 317 -23.65 11.01 4.59
C GLU A 317 -24.76 10.44 3.70
N GLN A 318 -24.39 9.98 2.49
CA GLN A 318 -25.33 9.35 1.57
C GLN A 318 -25.93 8.06 2.15
N PHE A 319 -25.09 7.24 2.81
CA PHE A 319 -25.60 6.05 3.50
C PHE A 319 -26.55 6.41 4.65
N ALA A 320 -26.19 7.35 5.51
CA ALA A 320 -27.04 7.78 6.61
C ALA A 320 -28.39 8.34 6.12
N TYR A 321 -28.37 9.12 5.05
CA TYR A 321 -29.58 9.61 4.38
C TYR A 321 -30.45 8.43 3.89
N THR A 322 -29.87 7.48 3.20
CA THR A 322 -30.55 6.29 2.66
C THR A 322 -31.12 5.41 3.78
N ALA A 323 -30.39 5.27 4.88
CA ALA A 323 -30.80 4.48 6.05
C ALA A 323 -31.81 5.22 6.95
N GLY A 324 -32.04 6.51 6.71
CA GLY A 324 -32.94 7.35 7.52
C GLY A 324 -32.46 7.54 8.96
N VAL A 325 -31.14 7.65 9.16
CA VAL A 325 -30.51 7.89 10.46
C VAL A 325 -29.92 9.30 10.56
N PRO A 326 -29.70 9.83 11.77
CA PRO A 326 -29.01 11.11 11.96
C PRO A 326 -27.61 11.08 11.34
N PHE A 327 -27.15 12.22 10.86
CA PHE A 327 -25.77 12.38 10.39
C PHE A 327 -25.21 13.73 10.84
N LYS A 328 -23.93 13.76 11.22
CA LYS A 328 -23.28 14.96 11.74
C LYS A 328 -22.63 15.77 10.64
N LYS A 329 -22.72 17.10 10.78
CA LYS A 329 -22.02 18.01 9.87
C LYS A 329 -20.52 17.91 10.08
N LEU A 330 -19.74 18.11 9.02
CA LEU A 330 -18.28 18.05 9.07
C LEU A 330 -17.66 19.02 10.11
N SER A 331 -18.31 20.16 10.36
CA SER A 331 -17.91 21.14 11.38
C SER A 331 -18.02 20.63 12.84
N GLU A 332 -18.72 19.52 13.07
CA GLU A 332 -18.87 18.90 14.38
C GLU A 332 -17.73 17.94 14.71
N TYR A 333 -16.84 17.69 13.76
CA TYR A 333 -15.61 16.91 13.95
C TYR A 333 -14.42 17.83 14.25
N GLU A 334 -13.40 17.25 14.89
CA GLU A 334 -12.07 17.85 14.95
C GLU A 334 -11.27 17.46 13.70
N LYS A 335 -10.79 18.45 12.97
CA LYS A 335 -9.98 18.24 11.77
C LYS A 335 -8.51 18.14 12.14
N VAL A 336 -7.86 17.05 11.74
CA VAL A 336 -6.42 16.83 11.89
C VAL A 336 -5.77 16.70 10.52
N THR A 337 -4.60 17.31 10.35
CA THR A 337 -3.83 17.27 9.10
C THR A 337 -2.45 16.70 9.38
N LEU A 338 -2.09 15.63 8.67
CA LEU A 338 -0.76 15.04 8.64
C LEU A 338 -0.12 15.36 7.29
N THR A 339 1.06 15.99 7.32
CA THR A 339 1.74 16.43 6.11
C THR A 339 2.73 15.38 5.59
N GLY A 340 2.99 15.40 4.29
CA GLY A 340 4.03 14.58 3.68
C GLY A 340 3.60 13.15 3.37
N TYR A 341 2.31 12.88 3.20
CA TYR A 341 1.80 11.56 2.85
C TYR A 341 2.24 11.13 1.46
N VAL A 342 2.82 9.94 1.38
CA VAL A 342 3.15 9.25 0.13
C VAL A 342 2.74 7.79 0.31
N GLY A 343 1.60 7.43 -0.24
CA GLY A 343 0.92 6.16 0.04
C GLY A 343 1.31 5.02 -0.91
N THR A 344 0.42 4.05 -0.99
CA THR A 344 0.64 2.75 -1.64
C THR A 344 0.83 2.82 -3.16
N LEU A 345 0.28 3.82 -3.85
CA LEU A 345 0.51 3.95 -5.30
C LEU A 345 1.99 4.22 -5.60
N TYR A 346 2.69 4.95 -4.72
CA TYR A 346 4.14 5.06 -4.81
C TYR A 346 4.81 3.70 -4.55
N MET A 347 4.37 2.95 -3.55
CA MET A 347 4.95 1.64 -3.24
C MET A 347 4.83 0.66 -4.43
N TYR A 348 3.73 0.71 -5.17
CA TYR A 348 3.49 -0.15 -6.34
C TYR A 348 4.24 0.30 -7.59
N THR A 349 4.45 1.60 -7.78
CA THR A 349 5.02 2.15 -9.02
C THR A 349 6.47 2.57 -8.90
N GLN A 350 6.94 2.91 -7.69
CA GLN A 350 8.23 3.54 -7.43
C GLN A 350 8.45 4.85 -8.22
N SER A 351 7.35 5.52 -8.57
CA SER A 351 7.39 6.72 -9.40
C SER A 351 7.99 7.91 -8.66
N ALA A 352 9.03 8.50 -9.25
CA ALA A 352 9.63 9.73 -8.74
C ALA A 352 8.63 10.89 -8.71
N THR A 353 7.65 10.90 -9.61
CA THR A 353 6.57 11.91 -9.64
C THR A 353 5.74 11.85 -8.37
N LEU A 354 5.34 10.65 -7.90
CA LEU A 354 4.56 10.51 -6.67
C LEU A 354 5.41 10.82 -5.44
N LEU A 355 6.65 10.33 -5.40
CA LEU A 355 7.56 10.56 -4.27
C LEU A 355 7.85 12.05 -4.03
N ASN A 356 8.09 12.79 -5.11
CA ASN A 356 8.46 14.21 -5.04
C ASN A 356 7.25 15.15 -4.91
N ASN A 357 6.03 14.62 -4.90
CA ASN A 357 4.80 15.39 -4.75
C ASN A 357 3.93 14.82 -3.62
N PRO A 358 4.42 14.78 -2.36
CA PRO A 358 3.65 14.33 -1.23
C PRO A 358 2.39 15.18 -1.06
N GLU A 359 1.44 14.65 -0.31
CA GLU A 359 0.17 15.33 -0.05
C GLU A 359 -0.14 15.43 1.45
N ASP A 360 -1.15 16.21 1.79
CA ASP A 360 -1.70 16.22 3.13
C ASP A 360 -2.72 15.09 3.27
N PHE A 361 -2.62 14.35 4.36
CA PHE A 361 -3.65 13.41 4.79
C PHE A 361 -4.51 14.08 5.86
N VAL A 362 -5.79 14.29 5.55
CA VAL A 362 -6.71 15.01 6.42
C VAL A 362 -7.78 14.06 6.94
N TYR A 363 -7.83 13.87 8.27
CA TYR A 363 -8.87 13.04 8.88
C TYR A 363 -9.66 13.80 9.96
N TYR A 364 -10.76 13.20 10.39
CA TYR A 364 -11.76 13.85 11.22
C TYR A 364 -12.07 12.99 12.44
N ILE A 365 -11.96 13.58 13.62
CA ILE A 365 -12.20 12.93 14.90
C ILE A 365 -13.58 13.33 15.41
N PRO A 366 -14.50 12.39 15.66
CA PRO A 366 -15.78 12.70 16.30
C PRO A 366 -15.56 13.23 17.72
N LYS A 367 -16.30 14.27 18.12
CA LYS A 367 -16.13 14.92 19.44
C LYS A 367 -16.85 14.19 20.55
N GLU A 368 -17.85 13.39 20.23
CA GLU A 368 -18.58 12.64 21.22
C GLU A 368 -17.80 11.40 21.66
N PRO A 369 -17.87 11.06 22.96
CA PRO A 369 -17.22 9.87 23.46
C PRO A 369 -17.86 8.60 22.86
N VAL A 370 -17.01 7.65 22.57
CA VAL A 370 -17.41 6.29 22.17
C VAL A 370 -16.66 5.27 22.97
N SER A 371 -17.23 4.08 23.11
CA SER A 371 -16.57 2.94 23.72
C SER A 371 -16.23 1.92 22.63
N VAL A 372 -14.95 1.61 22.48
CA VAL A 372 -14.46 0.73 21.44
C VAL A 372 -13.87 -0.55 22.02
N THR A 373 -14.29 -1.68 21.45
CA THR A 373 -13.72 -2.99 21.74
C THR A 373 -13.29 -3.64 20.43
N GLN A 374 -12.06 -4.09 20.37
CA GLN A 374 -11.54 -4.87 19.26
C GLN A 374 -11.52 -6.35 19.61
N TYR A 375 -11.86 -7.19 18.65
CA TYR A 375 -11.84 -8.64 18.72
C TYR A 375 -10.93 -9.20 17.62
N ASP A 376 -10.51 -10.45 17.79
CA ASP A 376 -9.92 -11.20 16.68
C ASP A 376 -10.97 -11.53 15.59
N THR A 377 -10.53 -12.17 14.51
CA THR A 377 -11.39 -12.50 13.35
C THR A 377 -12.51 -13.51 13.67
N CYS A 378 -12.43 -14.20 14.82
CA CYS A 378 -13.42 -15.15 15.33
C CYS A 378 -14.29 -14.56 16.45
N PHE A 379 -14.30 -13.24 16.62
CA PHE A 379 -15.03 -12.51 17.66
C PHE A 379 -14.62 -12.92 19.08
N GLY A 380 -13.37 -13.37 19.24
CA GLY A 380 -12.73 -13.69 20.50
C GLY A 380 -11.76 -12.59 20.96
N SER A 381 -11.09 -12.85 22.09
CA SER A 381 -9.97 -12.02 22.58
C SER A 381 -10.28 -10.51 22.68
N PRO A 382 -11.35 -10.07 23.38
CA PRO A 382 -11.74 -8.67 23.44
C PRO A 382 -10.68 -7.80 24.11
N VAL A 383 -10.37 -6.65 23.48
CA VAL A 383 -9.44 -5.63 23.99
C VAL A 383 -10.07 -4.26 23.85
N VAL A 384 -10.02 -3.45 24.90
CA VAL A 384 -10.43 -2.04 24.83
C VAL A 384 -9.42 -1.28 23.97
N ALA A 385 -9.91 -0.46 23.06
CA ALA A 385 -9.11 0.24 22.09
C ALA A 385 -9.59 1.67 21.86
N ASP A 386 -8.79 2.46 21.20
CA ASP A 386 -9.19 3.77 20.68
C ASP A 386 -9.90 3.63 19.33
N LEU A 387 -10.79 4.58 19.02
CA LEU A 387 -11.48 4.63 17.73
C LEU A 387 -10.51 4.87 16.56
N LEU A 388 -9.50 5.69 16.78
CA LEU A 388 -8.47 6.04 15.82
C LEU A 388 -7.10 5.80 16.46
N LEU A 389 -6.15 5.28 15.70
CA LEU A 389 -4.80 5.04 16.19
C LEU A 389 -3.98 6.34 16.23
N ASP A 390 -3.04 6.43 17.16
CA ASP A 390 -2.10 7.55 17.24
C ASP A 390 -1.12 7.53 16.04
N PRO A 391 -1.14 8.56 15.18
CA PRO A 391 -0.26 8.62 14.02
C PRO A 391 1.19 8.99 14.36
N SER A 392 1.52 9.35 15.59
CA SER A 392 2.83 9.89 15.98
C SER A 392 3.99 8.94 15.72
N SER A 393 3.74 7.63 15.71
CA SER A 393 4.72 6.58 15.43
C SER A 393 4.60 5.99 14.02
N MET A 394 3.65 6.47 13.21
CA MET A 394 3.41 5.94 11.87
C MET A 394 4.39 6.55 10.86
N PRO A 395 4.92 5.75 9.92
CA PRO A 395 5.61 6.31 8.77
C PRO A 395 4.63 7.11 7.90
N ASN A 396 5.13 8.10 7.17
CA ASN A 396 4.31 8.94 6.29
C ASN A 396 3.51 8.11 5.26
N SER A 397 4.00 6.94 4.86
CA SER A 397 3.30 6.03 3.95
C SER A 397 2.14 5.26 4.60
N GLY A 398 2.04 5.30 5.92
CA GLY A 398 1.08 4.53 6.71
C GLY A 398 -0.06 5.36 7.30
N TYR A 399 -0.25 6.62 6.93
CA TYR A 399 -1.25 7.48 7.60
C TYR A 399 -2.69 6.98 7.49
N TYR A 400 -3.03 6.24 6.43
CA TYR A 400 -4.35 5.62 6.34
C TYR A 400 -4.62 4.61 7.47
N MET A 401 -3.57 4.03 8.07
CA MET A 401 -3.68 3.10 9.20
C MET A 401 -4.24 3.74 10.48
N VAL A 402 -4.42 5.07 10.51
CA VAL A 402 -5.13 5.74 11.63
C VAL A 402 -6.51 5.13 11.88
N PHE A 403 -7.13 4.54 10.87
CA PHE A 403 -8.43 3.85 10.97
C PHE A 403 -8.35 2.40 11.47
N GLY A 404 -7.17 1.91 11.83
CA GLY A 404 -6.98 0.58 12.39
C GLY A 404 -6.61 -0.50 11.36
N SER A 405 -6.59 -1.74 11.84
CA SER A 405 -6.24 -2.94 11.06
C SER A 405 -7.48 -3.60 10.46
N ASP A 406 -7.30 -4.19 9.28
CA ASP A 406 -8.33 -5.01 8.62
C ASP A 406 -8.59 -6.34 9.33
N GLU A 407 -7.59 -6.87 10.05
CA GLU A 407 -7.65 -8.18 10.73
C GLU A 407 -8.34 -8.12 12.11
N ARG A 408 -9.34 -7.24 12.28
CA ARG A 408 -10.08 -7.09 13.54
C ARG A 408 -11.57 -6.91 13.27
N ILE A 409 -12.38 -7.41 14.22
CA ILE A 409 -13.78 -7.00 14.37
C ILE A 409 -13.76 -5.86 15.38
N VAL A 410 -14.26 -4.70 14.99
CA VAL A 410 -14.31 -3.50 15.84
C VAL A 410 -15.75 -3.22 16.23
N GLN A 411 -16.05 -3.28 17.52
CA GLN A 411 -17.34 -2.86 18.08
C GLN A 411 -17.22 -1.44 18.63
N VAL A 412 -18.15 -0.59 18.26
CA VAL A 412 -18.27 0.78 18.77
C VAL A 412 -19.65 0.95 19.38
N ASN A 413 -19.69 1.33 20.66
CA ASN A 413 -20.91 1.77 21.32
C ASN A 413 -20.88 3.29 21.40
N THR A 414 -21.94 3.96 20.96
CA THR A 414 -22.03 5.41 20.80
C THR A 414 -23.03 6.04 21.76
N GLU A 415 -23.07 7.36 21.75
CA GLU A 415 -24.12 8.13 22.46
C GLU A 415 -25.42 8.25 21.65
N CYS A 416 -25.50 7.76 20.43
CA CYS A 416 -26.72 7.73 19.63
C CYS A 416 -27.69 6.67 20.19
N LYS A 417 -28.84 7.11 20.76
CA LYS A 417 -29.80 6.19 21.42
C LYS A 417 -31.03 5.94 20.55
N ASN A 418 -30.82 5.42 19.35
CA ASN A 418 -31.90 5.15 18.39
C ASN A 418 -32.29 3.66 18.27
N GLY A 419 -31.67 2.79 19.07
CA GLY A 419 -31.93 1.35 19.05
C GLY A 419 -31.42 0.63 17.79
N ARG A 420 -30.61 1.30 16.95
CA ARG A 420 -30.09 0.75 15.69
C ARG A 420 -28.68 0.15 15.90
N THR A 421 -28.53 -1.09 15.50
CA THR A 421 -27.22 -1.79 15.47
C THR A 421 -26.83 -2.06 14.04
N LEU A 422 -25.70 -1.49 13.61
CA LEU A 422 -25.15 -1.62 12.27
C LEU A 422 -24.02 -2.64 12.25
N VAL A 423 -24.07 -3.59 11.33
CA VAL A 423 -22.90 -4.39 10.92
C VAL A 423 -22.43 -3.86 9.56
N ILE A 424 -21.14 -3.60 9.43
CA ILE A 424 -20.50 -3.19 8.17
C ILE A 424 -19.55 -4.30 7.74
N PHE A 425 -19.85 -4.95 6.63
CA PHE A 425 -18.89 -5.77 5.89
C PHE A 425 -18.20 -4.93 4.84
N LYS A 426 -16.86 -4.83 4.95
CA LYS A 426 -16.07 -3.89 4.16
C LYS A 426 -14.78 -4.54 3.64
N ASP A 427 -14.11 -3.84 2.74
CA ASP A 427 -12.67 -3.91 2.52
C ASP A 427 -11.97 -2.69 3.18
N SER A 428 -10.68 -2.46 2.92
CA SER A 428 -9.91 -1.37 3.53
C SER A 428 -10.51 0.03 3.30
N TYR A 429 -11.25 0.26 2.21
CA TYR A 429 -11.95 1.52 1.98
C TYR A 429 -12.95 1.84 3.09
N GLY A 430 -13.66 0.82 3.58
CA GLY A 430 -14.67 0.99 4.62
C GLY A 430 -14.13 1.39 5.99
N ASN A 431 -12.82 1.30 6.24
CA ASN A 431 -12.22 1.71 7.52
C ASN A 431 -12.53 3.17 7.86
N ALA A 432 -12.44 4.05 6.88
CA ALA A 432 -12.69 5.48 7.06
C ALA A 432 -14.17 5.86 7.27
N LEU A 433 -15.11 4.93 7.06
CA LEU A 433 -16.54 5.15 7.34
C LEU A 433 -16.85 5.12 8.83
N LEU A 434 -16.11 4.35 9.61
CA LEU A 434 -16.42 4.09 11.03
C LEU A 434 -16.53 5.37 11.85
N PRO A 435 -15.55 6.29 11.87
CA PRO A 435 -15.64 7.52 12.65
C PRO A 435 -16.78 8.43 12.19
N MET A 436 -17.18 8.37 10.90
CA MET A 436 -18.24 9.21 10.34
C MET A 436 -19.63 8.76 10.78
N LEU A 437 -19.80 7.48 11.13
CA LEU A 437 -21.10 6.89 11.48
C LEU A 437 -21.37 6.82 12.99
N THR A 438 -20.44 7.26 13.83
CA THR A 438 -20.60 7.23 15.31
C THR A 438 -21.75 8.08 15.84
N GLY A 439 -22.21 9.06 15.05
CA GLY A 439 -23.41 9.85 15.36
C GLY A 439 -24.72 9.27 14.81
N SER A 440 -24.66 8.17 14.08
CA SER A 440 -25.78 7.64 13.28
C SER A 440 -26.40 6.36 13.85
N PHE A 441 -25.65 5.53 14.56
CA PHE A 441 -26.10 4.25 15.10
C PHE A 441 -25.69 4.09 16.58
N GLU A 442 -26.49 3.37 17.34
CA GLU A 442 -26.20 3.11 18.75
C GLU A 442 -25.03 2.15 18.92
N ASN A 443 -25.01 1.07 18.12
CA ASN A 443 -23.93 0.11 18.08
C ASN A 443 -23.46 -0.07 16.62
N ILE A 444 -22.15 -0.17 16.43
CA ILE A 444 -21.55 -0.42 15.12
C ILE A 444 -20.54 -1.56 15.25
N TYR A 445 -20.64 -2.54 14.37
CA TYR A 445 -19.64 -3.60 14.18
C TYR A 445 -19.01 -3.44 12.81
N LEU A 446 -17.71 -3.14 12.78
CA LEU A 446 -16.92 -3.04 11.54
C LEU A 446 -16.15 -4.35 11.37
N CYS A 447 -16.38 -5.04 10.26
CA CYS A 447 -15.79 -6.34 9.97
C CYS A 447 -15.22 -6.34 8.55
N ASP A 448 -13.94 -6.64 8.42
CA ASP A 448 -13.38 -6.88 7.09
C ASP A 448 -13.77 -8.28 6.61
N ILE A 449 -14.56 -8.32 5.53
CA ILE A 449 -15.14 -9.58 5.05
C ILE A 449 -14.08 -10.59 4.58
N ARG A 450 -12.88 -10.12 4.22
CA ARG A 450 -11.75 -10.94 3.76
C ARG A 450 -11.13 -11.77 4.89
N TYR A 451 -11.12 -11.21 6.09
CA TYR A 451 -10.50 -11.79 7.30
C TYR A 451 -11.53 -12.33 8.29
N PHE A 452 -12.80 -11.99 8.13
CA PHE A 452 -13.88 -12.40 9.00
C PHE A 452 -14.04 -13.94 8.98
N ASP A 453 -13.88 -14.60 10.14
CA ASP A 453 -13.80 -16.06 10.23
C ASP A 453 -14.96 -16.69 11.02
N LEU A 454 -16.19 -16.24 10.73
CA LEU A 454 -17.43 -16.76 11.35
C LEU A 454 -18.51 -16.98 10.29
N ASN A 455 -19.58 -17.73 10.66
CA ASN A 455 -20.82 -17.65 9.92
C ASN A 455 -21.43 -16.26 10.09
N ALA A 456 -21.52 -15.52 9.01
CA ALA A 456 -21.94 -14.12 9.03
C ALA A 456 -23.41 -13.95 9.45
N VAL A 457 -24.29 -14.87 9.03
CA VAL A 457 -25.73 -14.83 9.38
C VAL A 457 -25.93 -15.06 10.89
N GLU A 458 -25.21 -16.01 11.46
CA GLU A 458 -25.27 -16.26 12.92
C GLU A 458 -24.69 -15.08 13.71
N PHE A 459 -23.57 -14.52 13.25
CA PHE A 459 -22.98 -13.32 13.87
C PHE A 459 -23.98 -12.16 13.90
N ILE A 460 -24.60 -11.83 12.75
CA ILE A 460 -25.56 -10.74 12.61
C ILE A 460 -26.76 -10.95 13.53
N LYS A 461 -27.26 -12.19 13.66
CA LYS A 461 -28.34 -12.53 14.60
C LYS A 461 -27.91 -12.39 16.06
N ASN A 462 -26.70 -12.84 16.39
CA ASN A 462 -26.17 -12.81 17.76
C ASN A 462 -25.94 -11.39 18.28
N VAL A 463 -25.47 -10.48 17.42
CA VAL A 463 -25.29 -9.07 17.78
C VAL A 463 -26.59 -8.26 17.63
N GLN A 464 -27.69 -8.90 17.26
CA GLN A 464 -29.02 -8.32 17.08
C GLN A 464 -29.01 -7.13 16.11
N ALA A 465 -28.28 -7.27 15.00
CA ALA A 465 -28.18 -6.21 14.01
C ALA A 465 -29.55 -5.88 13.39
N THR A 466 -29.86 -4.61 13.34
CA THR A 466 -31.02 -4.06 12.64
C THR A 466 -30.69 -3.71 11.18
N ASP A 467 -29.38 -3.46 10.92
CA ASP A 467 -28.87 -2.96 9.68
C ASP A 467 -27.57 -3.68 9.30
N LEU A 468 -27.44 -4.02 8.02
CA LEU A 468 -26.24 -4.61 7.43
C LEU A 468 -25.84 -3.79 6.20
N LEU A 469 -24.62 -3.27 6.20
CA LEU A 469 -24.04 -2.56 5.08
C LEU A 469 -22.90 -3.37 4.46
N PHE A 470 -22.96 -3.65 3.16
CA PHE A 470 -21.81 -4.06 2.36
C PHE A 470 -21.17 -2.81 1.76
N ALA A 471 -19.97 -2.42 2.25
CA ALA A 471 -19.23 -1.25 1.81
C ALA A 471 -17.88 -1.67 1.23
N MET A 472 -17.86 -1.97 -0.04
CA MET A 472 -16.67 -2.50 -0.73
C MET A 472 -16.35 -1.63 -1.94
N CYS A 473 -15.05 -1.42 -2.22
CA CYS A 473 -14.67 -0.73 -3.45
C CYS A 473 -14.98 -1.59 -4.69
N SER A 474 -15.00 -0.96 -5.86
CA SER A 474 -15.27 -1.61 -7.14
C SER A 474 -14.35 -2.81 -7.41
N PHE A 475 -13.06 -2.69 -7.07
CA PHE A 475 -12.10 -3.79 -7.23
C PHE A 475 -12.42 -5.01 -6.36
N SER A 476 -12.95 -4.80 -5.15
CA SER A 476 -13.38 -5.90 -4.28
C SER A 476 -14.69 -6.52 -4.75
N ALA A 477 -15.65 -5.71 -5.16
CA ALA A 477 -16.94 -6.18 -5.67
C ALA A 477 -16.79 -6.95 -6.99
N ALA A 478 -15.92 -6.50 -7.88
CA ALA A 478 -15.61 -7.15 -9.15
C ALA A 478 -14.54 -8.24 -9.05
N GLY A 479 -13.62 -8.14 -8.07
CA GLY A 479 -12.49 -9.04 -7.88
C GLY A 479 -12.76 -10.26 -7.01
N GLY A 480 -11.70 -10.96 -6.62
CA GLY A 480 -11.75 -12.19 -5.82
C GLY A 480 -12.35 -12.01 -4.43
N ASN A 481 -12.27 -10.81 -3.85
CA ASN A 481 -12.78 -10.53 -2.50
C ASN A 481 -14.31 -10.75 -2.36
N ARG A 482 -15.09 -10.65 -3.46
CA ARG A 482 -16.53 -10.96 -3.43
C ARG A 482 -16.82 -12.39 -2.95
N TYR A 483 -15.93 -13.33 -3.21
CA TYR A 483 -16.11 -14.73 -2.75
C TYR A 483 -16.12 -14.84 -1.23
N SER A 484 -15.47 -13.94 -0.50
CA SER A 484 -15.53 -13.92 0.96
C SER A 484 -16.93 -13.64 1.48
N ILE A 485 -17.75 -12.87 0.74
CA ILE A 485 -19.16 -12.63 1.08
C ILE A 485 -19.92 -13.97 1.09
N TYR A 486 -19.78 -14.77 0.02
CA TYR A 486 -20.42 -16.08 -0.08
C TYR A 486 -19.85 -17.09 0.93
N ASN A 487 -18.53 -17.17 1.03
CA ASN A 487 -17.87 -18.10 1.93
C ASN A 487 -18.30 -17.91 3.39
N ASN A 488 -18.45 -16.67 3.85
CA ASN A 488 -18.88 -16.37 5.21
C ASN A 488 -20.40 -16.57 5.42
N LEU A 489 -21.19 -16.56 4.35
CA LEU A 489 -22.62 -16.91 4.43
C LEU A 489 -22.81 -18.38 4.76
N ILE A 490 -21.98 -19.28 4.20
CA ILE A 490 -22.16 -20.74 4.25
C ILE A 490 -21.28 -21.45 5.30
N LYS A 491 -20.46 -20.74 6.06
CA LYS A 491 -19.59 -21.29 7.14
C LYS A 491 -20.41 -22.01 8.25
#